data_4b288e0a50077e7ff7eec37060fe6f5c
#
_entry.id   4b288e0a50077e7ff7eec37060fe6f5c
#
_cell.length_a   1.000
_cell.length_b   1.000
_cell.length_c   1.000
_cell.angle_alpha   90.00
_cell.angle_beta   90.00
_cell.angle_gamma   90.00
#
_symmetry.space_group_name_H-M   'P 1'
#
loop_
_entity.id
_entity.type
_entity.pdbx_description
1 polymer ?
#
loop_
_entity_poly.entity_id
_entity_poly.type
_entity_poly.pdbx_seq_one_letter_code
_entity_poly.pdbx_strand_id
1 'polypeptide(L)'
;MTRIYTLVNQKGGVGKTTSAINLGAYLGYYGQRVLLIDLDPQANATLSLGVEKPTDKKGMRGTYEVLIGAAPIGQNVLHNPRFKISLLPSSPALAGAEIELPNLPDQGLRLRSALELASERYDYVLIDCPPSLGVLTVNGLAAARDGVIIPVQCEYLALEGIGQL
;
A
#
# COMPACT_ATOMS: atom_id res chain seq x y z
N MET A 1 17.43 10.02 0.72
CA MET A 1 17.18 8.61 0.34
C MET A 1 15.81 8.25 0.87
N THR A 2 14.91 7.78 0.02
CA THR A 2 13.54 7.41 0.39
C THR A 2 13.52 6.16 1.27
N ARG A 3 12.78 6.17 2.35
CA ARG A 3 12.56 5.01 3.22
C ARG A 3 11.23 4.33 2.87
N ILE A 4 11.24 3.02 2.66
CA ILE A 4 10.09 2.24 2.22
C ILE A 4 9.77 1.17 3.25
N TYR A 5 8.59 1.27 3.86
CA TYR A 5 8.08 0.33 4.85
C TYR A 5 6.77 -0.28 4.39
N THR A 6 6.58 -1.56 4.70
CA THR A 6 5.31 -2.24 4.46
C THR A 6 4.65 -2.62 5.78
N LEU A 7 3.32 -2.48 5.85
CA LEU A 7 2.53 -2.89 7.01
C LEU A 7 1.83 -4.20 6.67
N VAL A 8 2.18 -5.28 7.37
CA VAL A 8 1.62 -6.60 7.14
C VAL A 8 1.17 -7.26 8.44
N ASN A 9 0.11 -8.02 8.37
CA ASN A 9 -0.31 -9.04 9.33
C ASN A 9 -1.44 -9.83 8.68
N GLN A 10 -1.44 -11.16 8.81
CA GLN A 10 -2.49 -12.04 8.28
C GLN A 10 -3.82 -11.83 8.99
N LYS A 11 -3.80 -11.47 10.28
CA LYS A 11 -5.00 -11.21 11.05
C LYS A 11 -5.66 -9.89 10.58
N GLY A 12 -6.94 -9.95 10.24
CA GLY A 12 -7.75 -8.76 10.00
C GLY A 12 -8.02 -7.98 11.30
N GLY A 13 -8.23 -6.66 11.17
CA GLY A 13 -8.62 -5.83 12.31
C GLY A 13 -7.52 -5.48 13.32
N VAL A 14 -6.26 -5.85 13.09
CA VAL A 14 -5.13 -5.56 14.01
C VAL A 14 -4.60 -4.13 13.91
N GLY A 15 -5.19 -3.30 13.05
CA GLY A 15 -4.81 -1.89 12.94
C GLY A 15 -3.75 -1.58 11.86
N LYS A 16 -3.51 -2.43 10.87
CA LYS A 16 -2.58 -2.15 9.75
C LYS A 16 -2.90 -0.79 9.10
N THR A 17 -4.07 -0.69 8.51
CA THR A 17 -4.54 0.52 7.82
C THR A 17 -4.53 1.74 8.73
N THR A 18 -5.03 1.59 9.97
CA THR A 18 -5.02 2.68 10.96
C THR A 18 -3.60 3.15 11.27
N SER A 19 -2.67 2.22 11.45
CA SER A 19 -1.26 2.53 11.70
C SER A 19 -0.61 3.21 10.49
N ALA A 20 -0.87 2.73 9.27
CA ALA A 20 -0.34 3.31 8.04
C ALA A 20 -0.78 4.78 7.87
N ILE A 21 -2.09 5.04 8.03
CA ILE A 21 -2.65 6.39 7.90
C ILE A 21 -2.11 7.33 8.97
N ASN A 22 -2.14 6.91 10.24
CA ASN A 22 -1.70 7.77 11.34
C ASN A 22 -0.20 8.06 11.25
N LEU A 23 0.64 7.04 10.99
CA LEU A 23 2.08 7.23 10.81
C LEU A 23 2.35 8.17 9.63
N GLY A 24 1.68 7.97 8.50
CA GLY A 24 1.80 8.83 7.33
C GLY A 24 1.40 10.27 7.62
N ALA A 25 0.27 10.47 8.29
CA ALA A 25 -0.23 11.81 8.64
C ALA A 25 0.71 12.54 9.63
N TYR A 26 1.24 11.84 10.64
CA TYR A 26 2.21 12.43 11.55
C TYR A 26 3.52 12.80 10.85
N LEU A 27 4.06 11.93 10.00
CA LEU A 27 5.24 12.25 9.19
C LEU A 27 4.99 13.47 8.30
N GLY A 28 3.82 13.53 7.64
CA GLY A 28 3.42 14.68 6.83
C GLY A 28 3.25 15.97 7.66
N TYR A 29 2.72 15.87 8.89
CA TYR A 29 2.64 16.98 9.81
C TYR A 29 4.02 17.54 10.16
N TYR A 30 5.03 16.69 10.31
CA TYR A 30 6.43 17.08 10.53
C TYR A 30 7.18 17.46 9.24
N GLY A 31 6.46 17.69 8.15
CA GLY A 31 7.03 18.22 6.91
C GLY A 31 7.70 17.17 6.01
N GLN A 32 7.52 15.88 6.29
CA GLN A 32 8.03 14.82 5.43
C GLN A 32 7.10 14.62 4.21
N ARG A 33 7.68 14.37 3.04
CA ARG A 33 6.94 13.98 1.84
C ARG A 33 6.60 12.50 1.92
N VAL A 34 5.34 12.18 2.14
CA VAL A 34 4.87 10.81 2.36
C VAL A 34 4.01 10.33 1.20
N LEU A 35 4.28 9.13 0.71
CA LEU A 35 3.39 8.37 -0.16
C LEU A 35 2.82 7.19 0.64
N LEU A 36 1.50 7.13 0.75
CA LEU A 36 0.77 5.95 1.21
C LEU A 36 0.29 5.16 -0.01
N ILE A 37 0.57 3.88 -0.06
CA ILE A 37 0.10 2.96 -1.10
C ILE A 37 -0.91 2.02 -0.46
N ASP A 38 -2.15 2.08 -0.94
CA ASP A 38 -3.20 1.15 -0.54
C ASP A 38 -3.13 -0.09 -1.44
N LEU A 39 -2.72 -1.22 -0.87
CA LEU A 39 -2.54 -2.50 -1.58
C LEU A 39 -3.65 -3.51 -1.22
N ASP A 40 -4.70 -3.07 -0.52
CA ASP A 40 -5.85 -3.88 -0.15
C ASP A 40 -7.01 -3.66 -1.14
N PRO A 41 -7.56 -4.70 -1.79
CA PRO A 41 -8.76 -4.59 -2.64
C PRO A 41 -9.99 -4.01 -1.93
N GLN A 42 -10.04 -4.09 -0.59
CA GLN A 42 -11.10 -3.45 0.20
C GLN A 42 -11.00 -1.93 0.18
N ALA A 43 -9.82 -1.36 -0.13
CA ALA A 43 -9.56 0.07 -0.25
C ALA A 43 -9.87 0.86 1.05
N ASN A 44 -9.56 0.26 2.20
CA ASN A 44 -9.87 0.88 3.49
C ASN A 44 -9.03 2.14 3.75
N ALA A 45 -7.75 2.16 3.35
CA ALA A 45 -6.93 3.37 3.45
C ALA A 45 -7.44 4.48 2.52
N THR A 46 -7.82 4.11 1.30
CA THR A 46 -8.38 5.02 0.29
C THR A 46 -9.64 5.71 0.81
N LEU A 47 -10.61 4.93 1.32
CA LEU A 47 -11.87 5.45 1.85
C LEU A 47 -11.66 6.30 3.12
N SER A 48 -10.79 5.86 4.02
CA SER A 48 -10.50 6.58 5.28
C SER A 48 -9.86 7.96 5.04
N LEU A 49 -9.16 8.12 3.92
CA LEU A 49 -8.61 9.40 3.49
C LEU A 49 -9.61 10.27 2.71
N GLY A 50 -10.87 9.84 2.60
CA GLY A 50 -11.94 10.58 1.93
C GLY A 50 -11.85 10.55 0.41
N VAL A 51 -11.09 9.61 -0.16
CA VAL A 51 -10.99 9.41 -1.60
C VAL A 51 -12.01 8.36 -2.02
N GLU A 52 -12.83 8.69 -3.02
CA GLU A 52 -13.72 7.71 -3.65
C GLU A 52 -12.87 6.64 -4.36
N LYS A 53 -13.34 5.40 -4.30
CA LYS A 53 -12.64 4.30 -4.98
C LYS A 53 -12.50 4.60 -6.48
N PRO A 54 -11.32 4.38 -7.08
CA PRO A 54 -11.15 4.45 -8.51
C PRO A 54 -12.19 3.59 -9.23
N THR A 55 -12.79 4.15 -10.26
CA THR A 55 -13.75 3.45 -11.12
C THR A 55 -13.49 3.81 -12.57
N ASP A 56 -13.72 2.88 -13.49
CA ASP A 56 -13.56 3.09 -14.93
C ASP A 56 -14.37 4.30 -15.44
N LYS A 57 -15.53 4.56 -14.81
CA LYS A 57 -16.41 5.67 -15.19
C LYS A 57 -15.80 7.05 -14.93
N LYS A 58 -14.85 7.15 -13.99
CA LYS A 58 -14.17 8.42 -13.64
C LYS A 58 -12.78 8.53 -14.25
N GLY A 59 -12.30 7.51 -14.97
CA GLY A 59 -10.93 7.45 -15.51
C GLY A 59 -9.85 7.49 -14.43
N MET A 60 -10.23 7.31 -13.17
CA MET A 60 -9.30 7.32 -12.04
C MET A 60 -8.65 5.94 -11.95
N ARG A 61 -7.34 5.94 -12.02
CA ARG A 61 -6.50 4.75 -11.93
C ARG A 61 -5.86 4.67 -10.55
N GLY A 62 -5.40 3.48 -10.17
CA GLY A 62 -4.84 3.25 -8.85
C GLY A 62 -3.78 2.16 -8.85
N THR A 63 -3.67 1.48 -7.71
CA THR A 63 -2.67 0.44 -7.48
C THR A 63 -2.79 -0.72 -8.47
N TYR A 64 -4.02 -1.07 -8.88
CA TYR A 64 -4.24 -2.13 -9.87
C TYR A 64 -3.50 -1.85 -11.18
N GLU A 65 -3.75 -0.68 -11.80
CA GLU A 65 -3.15 -0.32 -13.09
C GLU A 65 -1.62 -0.18 -13.01
N VAL A 66 -1.11 0.23 -11.85
CA VAL A 66 0.33 0.28 -11.61
C VAL A 66 0.93 -1.14 -11.59
N LEU A 67 0.30 -2.08 -10.89
CA LEU A 67 0.79 -3.45 -10.76
C LEU A 67 0.77 -4.22 -12.08
N ILE A 68 -0.30 -4.08 -12.87
CA ILE A 68 -0.38 -4.72 -14.20
C ILE A 68 0.48 -4.01 -15.27
N GLY A 69 1.05 -2.84 -14.95
CA GLY A 69 1.89 -2.06 -15.87
C GLY A 69 1.11 -1.20 -16.85
N ALA A 70 -0.19 -1.00 -16.64
CA ALA A 70 -1.04 -0.18 -17.51
C ALA A 70 -0.87 1.33 -17.28
N ALA A 71 -0.27 1.74 -16.15
CA ALA A 71 -0.05 3.14 -15.84
C ALA A 71 1.16 3.35 -14.90
N PRO A 72 1.93 4.44 -15.07
CA PRO A 72 3.01 4.77 -14.16
C PRO A 72 2.46 5.29 -12.84
N ILE A 73 3.16 4.98 -11.74
CA ILE A 73 2.74 5.36 -10.38
C ILE A 73 2.51 6.87 -10.23
N GLY A 74 3.40 7.69 -10.77
CA GLY A 74 3.37 9.14 -10.61
C GLY A 74 2.15 9.86 -11.22
N GLN A 75 1.44 9.22 -12.15
CA GLN A 75 0.22 9.77 -12.77
C GLN A 75 -1.05 9.41 -11.99
N ASN A 76 -0.95 8.50 -11.02
CA ASN A 76 -2.10 7.94 -10.30
C ASN A 76 -2.09 8.28 -8.81
N VAL A 77 -1.12 9.06 -8.37
CA VAL A 77 -1.01 9.53 -7.00
C VAL A 77 -1.87 10.77 -6.80
N LEU A 78 -2.68 10.75 -5.75
CA LEU A 78 -3.52 11.84 -5.30
C LEU A 78 -2.90 12.51 -4.08
N HIS A 79 -2.91 13.85 -4.02
CA HIS A 79 -2.47 14.58 -2.84
C HIS A 79 -3.65 14.85 -1.91
N ASN A 80 -3.49 14.48 -0.63
CA ASN A 80 -4.47 14.81 0.40
C ASN A 80 -3.95 15.95 1.29
N PRO A 81 -4.45 17.19 1.11
CA PRO A 81 -3.96 18.34 1.84
C PRO A 81 -4.32 18.31 3.33
N ARG A 82 -5.41 17.66 3.71
CA ARG A 82 -5.85 17.54 5.10
C ARG A 82 -4.86 16.75 5.95
N PHE A 83 -4.35 15.64 5.41
CA PHE A 83 -3.39 14.76 6.08
C PHE A 83 -1.94 15.02 5.64
N LYS A 84 -1.73 15.92 4.68
CA LYS A 84 -0.41 16.27 4.12
C LYS A 84 0.36 15.06 3.57
N ILE A 85 -0.36 14.11 3.00
CA ILE A 85 0.20 12.89 2.40
C ILE A 85 -0.27 12.74 0.96
N SER A 86 0.51 12.01 0.18
CA SER A 86 0.12 11.54 -1.14
C SER A 86 -0.39 10.10 -1.02
N LEU A 87 -1.39 9.73 -1.81
CA LEU A 87 -2.02 8.42 -1.81
C LEU A 87 -1.99 7.82 -3.22
N LEU A 88 -1.51 6.58 -3.35
CA LEU A 88 -1.84 5.73 -4.47
C LEU A 88 -3.09 4.90 -4.06
N PRO A 89 -4.27 5.21 -4.63
CA PRO A 89 -5.52 4.64 -4.15
C PRO A 89 -5.72 3.21 -4.65
N SER A 90 -6.45 2.41 -3.87
CA SER A 90 -6.92 1.08 -4.23
C SER A 90 -8.39 1.08 -4.66
N SER A 91 -8.80 0.00 -5.30
CA SER A 91 -10.18 -0.28 -5.68
C SER A 91 -10.46 -1.78 -5.69
N PRO A 92 -11.74 -2.21 -5.77
CA PRO A 92 -12.07 -3.62 -5.93
C PRO A 92 -11.45 -4.29 -7.17
N ALA A 93 -11.10 -3.52 -8.21
CA ALA A 93 -10.40 -4.03 -9.39
C ALA A 93 -9.05 -4.68 -9.03
N LEU A 94 -8.44 -4.25 -7.91
CA LEU A 94 -7.18 -4.83 -7.42
C LEU A 94 -7.30 -6.34 -7.10
N ALA A 95 -8.49 -6.85 -6.81
CA ALA A 95 -8.70 -8.30 -6.67
C ALA A 95 -8.40 -9.05 -7.98
N GLY A 96 -8.59 -8.42 -9.15
CA GLY A 96 -8.20 -8.97 -10.44
C GLY A 96 -6.70 -9.18 -10.58
N ALA A 97 -5.90 -8.34 -9.95
CA ALA A 97 -4.44 -8.48 -9.95
C ALA A 97 -3.97 -9.80 -9.30
N GLU A 98 -4.70 -10.35 -8.33
CA GLU A 98 -4.37 -11.65 -7.74
C GLU A 98 -4.46 -12.80 -8.74
N ILE A 99 -5.27 -12.64 -9.79
CA ILE A 99 -5.45 -13.63 -10.87
C ILE A 99 -4.48 -13.34 -12.02
N GLU A 100 -4.25 -12.08 -12.34
CA GLU A 100 -3.47 -11.67 -13.51
C GLU A 100 -1.96 -11.67 -13.26
N LEU A 101 -1.51 -11.18 -12.11
CA LEU A 101 -0.08 -11.09 -11.77
C LEU A 101 0.66 -12.42 -11.86
N PRO A 102 0.10 -13.59 -11.43
CA PRO A 102 0.79 -14.87 -11.56
C PRO A 102 1.18 -15.25 -12.99
N ASN A 103 0.51 -14.66 -13.99
CA ASN A 103 0.78 -14.89 -15.41
C ASN A 103 1.76 -13.86 -16.01
N LEU A 104 2.19 -12.87 -15.24
CA LEU A 104 3.11 -11.83 -15.69
C LEU A 104 4.55 -12.12 -15.23
N PRO A 105 5.56 -11.70 -16.01
CA PRO A 105 6.94 -11.73 -15.55
C PRO A 105 7.10 -10.85 -14.30
N ASP A 106 8.01 -11.25 -13.42
CA ASP A 106 8.33 -10.51 -12.18
C ASP A 106 7.11 -10.21 -11.30
N GLN A 107 6.14 -11.12 -11.27
CA GLN A 107 4.85 -10.99 -10.60
C GLN A 107 4.92 -10.46 -9.16
N GLY A 108 5.98 -10.81 -8.41
CA GLY A 108 6.20 -10.37 -7.03
C GLY A 108 7.01 -9.07 -6.90
N LEU A 109 7.56 -8.53 -7.99
CA LEU A 109 8.46 -7.38 -7.99
C LEU A 109 7.85 -6.14 -8.68
N ARG A 110 6.62 -6.21 -9.14
CA ARG A 110 5.97 -5.16 -9.93
C ARG A 110 5.90 -3.82 -9.21
N LEU A 111 5.50 -3.84 -7.93
CA LEU A 111 5.45 -2.62 -7.11
C LEU A 111 6.85 -2.04 -6.87
N ARG A 112 7.83 -2.90 -6.60
CA ARG A 112 9.23 -2.48 -6.44
C ARG A 112 9.74 -1.74 -7.67
N SER A 113 9.56 -2.34 -8.85
CA SER A 113 9.98 -1.73 -10.12
C SER A 113 9.28 -0.39 -10.40
N ALA A 114 7.97 -0.29 -10.10
CA ALA A 114 7.23 0.95 -10.24
C ALA A 114 7.75 2.05 -9.28
N LEU A 115 8.15 1.68 -8.06
CA LEU A 115 8.70 2.61 -7.06
C LEU A 115 10.11 3.10 -7.39
N GLU A 116 10.94 2.32 -8.07
CA GLU A 116 12.28 2.74 -8.52
C GLU A 116 12.22 4.02 -9.36
N LEU A 117 11.15 4.20 -10.13
CA LEU A 117 10.93 5.36 -11.00
C LEU A 117 10.30 6.58 -10.29
N ALA A 118 9.72 6.39 -9.10
CA ALA A 118 8.89 7.41 -8.45
C ALA A 118 9.32 7.77 -7.03
N SER A 119 10.08 6.91 -6.37
CA SER A 119 10.35 7.04 -4.93
C SER A 119 11.16 8.29 -4.55
N GLU A 120 12.03 8.81 -5.41
CA GLU A 120 12.87 9.99 -5.12
C GLU A 120 12.08 11.27 -4.75
N ARG A 121 10.79 11.30 -5.09
CA ARG A 121 9.88 12.40 -4.76
C ARG A 121 9.43 12.40 -3.30
N TYR A 122 9.66 11.30 -2.58
CA TYR A 122 9.15 11.08 -1.23
C TYR A 122 10.29 10.80 -0.25
N ASP A 123 10.10 11.19 0.99
CA ASP A 123 11.01 10.86 2.09
C ASP A 123 10.62 9.51 2.70
N TYR A 124 9.31 9.22 2.71
CA TYR A 124 8.74 7.94 3.18
C TYR A 124 7.71 7.39 2.21
N VAL A 125 7.74 6.08 2.02
CA VAL A 125 6.68 5.30 1.38
C VAL A 125 6.16 4.28 2.40
N LEU A 126 4.86 4.29 2.63
CA LEU A 126 4.17 3.34 3.49
C LEU A 126 3.23 2.49 2.62
N ILE A 127 3.30 1.18 2.75
CA ILE A 127 2.51 0.24 1.95
C ILE A 127 1.56 -0.50 2.90
N ASP A 128 0.25 -0.28 2.76
CA ASP A 128 -0.79 -0.96 3.53
C ASP A 128 -1.24 -2.22 2.80
N CYS A 129 -0.93 -3.39 3.36
CA CYS A 129 -1.19 -4.69 2.74
C CYS A 129 -2.52 -5.32 3.21
N PRO A 130 -3.16 -6.15 2.36
CA PRO A 130 -4.32 -6.94 2.74
C PRO A 130 -3.99 -7.96 3.84
N PRO A 131 -4.99 -8.52 4.54
CA PRO A 131 -4.81 -9.58 5.54
C PRO A 131 -4.64 -10.97 4.88
N SER A 132 -3.70 -11.09 3.94
CA SER A 132 -3.42 -12.32 3.20
C SER A 132 -1.92 -12.40 2.89
N LEU A 133 -1.43 -13.59 2.56
CA LEU A 133 -0.06 -13.81 2.06
C LEU A 133 -0.03 -14.05 0.53
N GLY A 134 -0.99 -13.46 -0.18
CA GLY A 134 -1.08 -13.54 -1.64
C GLY A 134 -0.02 -12.68 -2.36
N VAL A 135 -0.09 -12.67 -3.68
CA VAL A 135 0.85 -11.97 -4.57
C VAL A 135 0.89 -10.45 -4.30
N LEU A 136 -0.20 -9.85 -3.81
CA LEU A 136 -0.23 -8.44 -3.42
C LEU A 136 0.70 -8.20 -2.22
N THR A 137 0.59 -9.00 -1.17
CA THR A 137 1.47 -8.89 0.01
C THR A 137 2.92 -9.17 -0.35
N VAL A 138 3.20 -10.13 -1.24
CA VAL A 138 4.55 -10.38 -1.78
C VAL A 138 5.10 -9.13 -2.47
N ASN A 139 4.30 -8.43 -3.28
CA ASN A 139 4.69 -7.16 -3.90
C ASN A 139 5.01 -6.08 -2.86
N GLY A 140 4.20 -5.96 -1.81
CA GLY A 140 4.46 -5.03 -0.71
C GLY A 140 5.77 -5.34 0.01
N LEU A 141 6.00 -6.61 0.37
CA LEU A 141 7.23 -7.07 1.04
C LEU A 141 8.48 -6.87 0.18
N ALA A 142 8.42 -7.22 -1.10
CA ALA A 142 9.53 -7.07 -2.03
C ALA A 142 9.91 -5.60 -2.31
N ALA A 143 8.95 -4.68 -2.16
CA ALA A 143 9.17 -3.24 -2.30
C ALA A 143 9.76 -2.61 -1.03
N ALA A 144 9.55 -3.19 0.15
CA ALA A 144 9.99 -2.67 1.44
C ALA A 144 11.50 -2.86 1.63
N ARG A 145 12.28 -1.84 1.33
CA ARG A 145 13.76 -1.87 1.44
C ARG A 145 14.26 -1.60 2.86
N ASP A 146 13.48 -0.88 3.67
CA ASP A 146 13.93 -0.38 4.98
C ASP A 146 13.31 -1.13 6.15
N GLY A 147 12.24 -1.90 5.91
CA GLY A 147 11.68 -2.77 6.94
C GLY A 147 10.18 -3.06 6.80
N VAL A 148 9.74 -3.92 7.69
CA VAL A 148 8.35 -4.37 7.80
C VAL A 148 7.81 -3.94 9.16
N ILE A 149 6.61 -3.36 9.18
CA ILE A 149 5.88 -3.00 10.39
C ILE A 149 4.76 -4.04 10.57
N ILE A 150 4.76 -4.73 11.70
CA ILE A 150 3.76 -5.74 12.04
C ILE A 150 2.94 -5.23 13.22
N PRO A 151 1.77 -4.61 13.01
CA PRO A 151 0.89 -4.23 14.10
C PRO A 151 0.37 -5.48 14.81
N VAL A 152 0.54 -5.53 16.13
CA VAL A 152 0.14 -6.65 16.97
C VAL A 152 -0.75 -6.14 18.09
N GLN A 153 -1.93 -6.73 18.25
CA GLN A 153 -2.78 -6.45 19.41
C GLN A 153 -2.21 -7.15 20.65
N CYS A 154 -2.28 -6.50 21.82
CA CYS A 154 -1.81 -7.07 23.08
C CYS A 154 -2.80 -8.14 23.59
N GLU A 155 -3.02 -9.19 22.79
CA GLU A 155 -3.88 -10.34 23.10
C GLU A 155 -3.06 -11.64 23.04
N TYR A 156 -3.42 -12.61 23.87
CA TYR A 156 -2.68 -13.89 23.97
C TYR A 156 -2.55 -14.60 22.61
N LEU A 157 -3.62 -14.64 21.82
CA LEU A 157 -3.64 -15.29 20.49
C LEU A 157 -2.91 -14.51 19.38
N ALA A 158 -2.53 -13.26 19.63
CA ALA A 158 -1.83 -12.46 18.63
C ALA A 158 -0.37 -12.90 18.42
N LEU A 159 0.26 -13.50 19.44
CA LEU A 159 1.64 -13.98 19.38
C LEU A 159 1.78 -15.24 18.51
N GLU A 160 0.76 -16.11 18.45
CA GLU A 160 0.78 -17.28 17.57
C GLU A 160 0.78 -16.89 16.09
N GLY A 161 0.10 -15.82 15.72
CA GLY A 161 0.05 -15.33 14.33
C GLY A 161 1.36 -14.77 13.80
N ILE A 162 2.28 -14.34 14.68
CA ILE A 162 3.60 -13.82 14.26
C ILE A 162 4.51 -14.97 13.80
N GLY A 163 4.39 -16.14 14.40
CA GLY A 163 5.20 -17.30 14.02
C GLY A 163 4.86 -17.89 12.64
N GLN A 164 3.77 -17.42 12.01
CA GLN A 164 3.32 -17.85 10.67
C GLN A 164 3.66 -16.82 9.57
N LEU A 165 4.19 -15.66 9.92
CA LEU A 165 4.70 -14.61 9.02
C LEU A 165 6.18 -14.85 8.71
#